data_d2c2efca8f0fe1eb77694e7f3d004f75
#
_entry.id   d2c2efca8f0fe1eb77694e7f3d004f75
#
_cell.length_a   1.000
_cell.length_b   1.000
_cell.length_c   1.000
_cell.angle_alpha   90.00
_cell.angle_beta   90.00
_cell.angle_gamma   90.00
#
_symmetry.space_group_name_H-M   'P 1'
#
loop_
_entity.id
_entity.type
_entity.pdbx_description
1 polymer ?
#
loop_
_entity_poly.entity_id
_entity_poly.type
_entity_poly.pdbx_seq_one_letter_code
_entity_poly.pdbx_strand_id
1 'polypeptide(L)'
;MSGSDLLDPPPRASAAAHLPPPRESLRQRLRLFLRPSNFLGSIPGPIFHKDVRISGRKASTYWIRGLYAAALLVVIGITFLNVASHLNGVASPTLRLQSLQEIAPITTQVIIWFELIALAFAGAVFGAPTICDEKRAGTLGTLLTTPLKAWQIVLGKTLACFVQLLILTLIAAPLLLAIRIFGGVSAEVVIAGTSLALATALLSCICGVFYSIGAKRSPGASTSGFVMLVAIQGIVPLAAFLTEIRGWYQLPQWVYVCFSTPGALLVTTIESMGAASNLNSRLGWIASTGYTLAMCVIVLVAASIRLRGVLAREGEGGSVIPKAAPKGRKASPAAPTAPAPAYA
;
A
#
# COMPACT_ATOMS: atom_id res chain seq x y z
N MET A 1 23.88 -85.24 20.24
CA MET A 1 24.99 -84.49 19.70
C MET A 1 24.41 -83.17 19.35
N SER A 2 24.24 -82.27 20.23
CA SER A 2 25.13 -81.28 20.83
C SER A 2 25.52 -80.19 19.77
N GLY A 3 24.95 -79.00 19.91
CA GLY A 3 25.32 -77.83 19.16
C GLY A 3 24.46 -76.65 19.65
N SER A 4 24.89 -76.06 20.74
CA SER A 4 24.35 -74.83 21.31
C SER A 4 24.89 -73.66 20.52
N ASP A 5 24.12 -73.09 19.68
CA ASP A 5 24.42 -71.73 19.07
C ASP A 5 24.06 -70.67 20.06
N LEU A 6 25.10 -70.12 20.69
CA LEU A 6 25.05 -68.90 21.48
C LEU A 6 24.74 -67.70 20.61
N LEU A 7 23.54 -67.14 20.81
CA LEU A 7 23.15 -65.84 20.26
C LEU A 7 24.00 -64.74 20.90
N ASP A 8 24.91 -64.16 20.14
CA ASP A 8 25.62 -62.94 20.51
C ASP A 8 24.64 -61.78 20.65
N PRO A 9 24.70 -60.98 21.72
CA PRO A 9 23.88 -59.81 21.86
C PRO A 9 24.30 -58.74 20.86
N PRO A 10 23.37 -57.99 20.29
CA PRO A 10 23.69 -56.91 19.31
C PRO A 10 24.61 -55.85 19.92
N PRO A 11 25.56 -55.29 19.16
CA PRO A 11 26.48 -54.27 19.65
C PRO A 11 25.73 -53.07 20.21
N ARG A 12 26.04 -52.73 21.46
CA ARG A 12 25.53 -51.52 22.13
C ARG A 12 25.85 -50.31 21.27
N ALA A 13 24.81 -49.62 20.76
CA ALA A 13 24.94 -48.34 20.12
C ALA A 13 25.77 -47.41 21.02
N SER A 14 26.92 -47.03 20.52
CA SER A 14 27.81 -46.04 21.13
C SER A 14 27.02 -44.80 21.46
N ALA A 15 26.93 -44.45 22.72
CA ALA A 15 26.42 -43.19 23.20
C ALA A 15 27.26 -42.08 22.56
N ALA A 16 26.81 -41.57 21.44
CA ALA A 16 27.36 -40.35 20.86
C ALA A 16 27.16 -39.24 21.91
N ALA A 17 28.27 -38.94 22.61
CA ALA A 17 28.33 -37.86 23.57
C ALA A 17 27.76 -36.60 22.91
N HIS A 18 26.64 -36.09 23.43
CA HIS A 18 26.13 -34.75 23.11
C HIS A 18 27.21 -33.74 23.53
N LEU A 19 28.09 -33.42 22.60
CA LEU A 19 28.96 -32.26 22.72
C LEU A 19 28.08 -31.03 22.77
N PRO A 20 28.13 -30.19 23.79
CA PRO A 20 27.41 -28.95 23.81
C PRO A 20 27.85 -28.12 22.60
N PRO A 21 26.92 -27.42 21.91
CA PRO A 21 27.27 -26.59 20.77
C PRO A 21 28.37 -25.61 21.14
N PRO A 22 29.37 -25.39 20.28
CA PRO A 22 30.50 -24.51 20.58
C PRO A 22 29.95 -23.18 21.07
N ARG A 23 30.38 -22.73 22.25
CA ARG A 23 30.03 -21.41 22.79
C ARG A 23 30.56 -20.37 21.82
N GLU A 24 29.70 -19.91 20.92
CA GLU A 24 30.00 -18.76 20.05
C GLU A 24 30.47 -17.63 20.95
N SER A 25 31.68 -17.15 20.69
CA SER A 25 32.26 -16.08 21.49
C SER A 25 31.37 -14.84 21.36
N LEU A 26 31.17 -14.12 22.44
CA LEU A 26 30.42 -12.86 22.50
C LEU A 26 30.81 -11.89 21.36
N ARG A 27 32.09 -11.95 20.94
CA ARG A 27 32.64 -11.19 19.81
C ARG A 27 32.05 -11.64 18.44
N GLN A 28 31.73 -12.93 18.25
CA GLN A 28 31.08 -13.41 17.03
C GLN A 28 29.62 -12.97 16.99
N ARG A 29 28.89 -13.03 18.09
CA ARG A 29 27.53 -12.53 18.23
C ARG A 29 27.48 -11.01 18.03
N LEU A 30 28.44 -10.25 18.56
CA LEU A 30 28.53 -8.81 18.35
C LEU A 30 28.87 -8.45 16.90
N ARG A 31 29.75 -9.22 16.23
CA ARG A 31 30.08 -9.01 14.81
C ARG A 31 28.91 -9.34 13.87
N LEU A 32 28.08 -10.34 14.22
CA LEU A 32 26.85 -10.64 13.49
C LEU A 32 25.79 -9.54 13.69
N PHE A 33 25.77 -8.93 14.88
CA PHE A 33 24.83 -7.84 15.20
C PHE A 33 25.25 -6.50 14.57
N LEU A 34 26.54 -6.26 14.39
CA LEU A 34 27.13 -5.03 13.86
C LEU A 34 27.44 -5.09 12.35
N ARG A 35 27.03 -6.14 11.65
CA ARG A 35 27.18 -6.21 10.20
C ARG A 35 26.21 -5.19 9.57
N PRO A 36 26.71 -4.10 8.92
CA PRO A 36 25.86 -3.04 8.39
C PRO A 36 24.89 -3.53 7.31
N SER A 37 25.19 -4.67 6.68
CA SER A 37 24.29 -5.36 5.75
C SER A 37 23.01 -5.90 6.40
N ASN A 38 23.01 -6.15 7.72
CA ASN A 38 21.83 -6.70 8.40
C ASN A 38 20.90 -5.60 8.92
N PHE A 39 21.37 -4.36 9.08
CA PHE A 39 20.53 -3.26 9.57
C PHE A 39 19.64 -2.68 8.46
N LEU A 40 20.19 -2.47 7.26
CA LEU A 40 19.43 -2.01 6.08
C LEU A 40 18.62 -3.14 5.43
N GLY A 41 19.09 -4.39 5.47
CA GLY A 41 18.36 -5.57 4.97
C GLY A 41 17.23 -6.05 5.89
N SER A 42 17.17 -5.56 7.15
CA SER A 42 16.15 -5.93 8.13
C SER A 42 14.94 -4.98 8.13
N ILE A 43 15.03 -3.80 7.53
CA ILE A 43 13.94 -2.81 7.55
C ILE A 43 12.72 -3.27 6.73
N PRO A 44 12.83 -3.84 5.50
CA PRO A 44 11.67 -4.40 4.82
C PRO A 44 11.31 -5.83 5.23
N GLY A 45 12.09 -6.54 6.05
CA GLY A 45 11.80 -7.87 6.59
C GLY A 45 11.44 -8.96 5.56
N PRO A 46 11.42 -10.25 5.95
CA PRO A 46 11.06 -11.35 5.05
C PRO A 46 9.60 -11.28 4.57
N ILE A 47 8.72 -10.63 5.32
CA ILE A 47 7.30 -10.43 4.97
C ILE A 47 7.17 -9.56 3.72
N PHE A 48 7.93 -8.47 3.63
CA PHE A 48 7.92 -7.58 2.47
C PHE A 48 8.25 -8.30 1.17
N HIS A 49 9.37 -9.06 1.14
CA HIS A 49 9.76 -9.81 -0.05
C HIS A 49 8.72 -10.85 -0.48
N LYS A 50 8.12 -11.54 0.50
CA LYS A 50 7.04 -12.49 0.26
C LYS A 50 5.84 -11.79 -0.36
N ASP A 51 5.37 -10.70 0.23
CA ASP A 51 4.14 -10.01 -0.19
C ASP A 51 4.31 -9.33 -1.56
N VAL A 52 5.45 -8.69 -1.83
CA VAL A 52 5.77 -8.12 -3.15
C VAL A 52 5.78 -9.22 -4.23
N ARG A 53 6.39 -10.37 -3.95
CA ARG A 53 6.44 -11.49 -4.89
C ARG A 53 5.07 -12.10 -5.17
N ILE A 54 4.23 -12.23 -4.14
CA ILE A 54 2.86 -12.77 -4.27
C ILE A 54 2.00 -11.78 -5.04
N SER A 55 2.05 -10.48 -4.70
CA SER A 55 1.28 -9.44 -5.38
C SER A 55 1.66 -9.31 -6.85
N GLY A 56 2.95 -9.48 -7.19
CA GLY A 56 3.44 -9.45 -8.57
C GLY A 56 2.95 -10.61 -9.44
N ARG A 57 2.43 -11.69 -8.86
CA ARG A 57 1.92 -12.87 -9.59
C ARG A 57 0.40 -12.90 -9.73
N LYS A 58 -0.33 -12.05 -9.02
CA LYS A 58 -1.80 -12.01 -9.09
C LYS A 58 -2.26 -11.38 -10.40
N ALA A 59 -3.07 -12.08 -11.18
CA ALA A 59 -3.66 -11.56 -12.42
C ALA A 59 -4.44 -10.26 -12.18
N SER A 60 -5.13 -10.12 -11.04
CA SER A 60 -5.84 -8.89 -10.68
C SER A 60 -4.96 -7.66 -10.62
N THR A 61 -3.69 -7.79 -10.24
CA THR A 61 -2.75 -6.67 -10.20
C THR A 61 -2.41 -6.15 -11.60
N TYR A 62 -2.31 -7.04 -12.60
CA TYR A 62 -2.10 -6.64 -13.98
C TYR A 62 -3.33 -5.96 -14.58
N TRP A 63 -4.53 -6.45 -14.25
CA TRP A 63 -5.79 -5.81 -14.68
C TRP A 63 -5.92 -4.40 -14.13
N ILE A 64 -5.58 -4.17 -12.85
CA ILE A 64 -5.63 -2.83 -12.25
C ILE A 64 -4.62 -1.89 -12.92
N ARG A 65 -3.40 -2.36 -13.22
CA ARG A 65 -2.40 -1.58 -13.95
C ARG A 65 -2.85 -1.25 -15.37
N GLY A 66 -3.41 -2.23 -16.06
CA GLY A 66 -3.97 -2.03 -17.40
C GLY A 66 -5.14 -1.04 -17.40
N LEU A 67 -6.06 -1.17 -16.43
CA LEU A 67 -7.17 -0.25 -16.26
C LEU A 67 -6.69 1.18 -15.93
N TYR A 68 -5.70 1.32 -15.06
CA TYR A 68 -5.11 2.61 -14.74
C TYR A 68 -4.46 3.26 -15.96
N ALA A 69 -3.66 2.50 -16.73
CA ALA A 69 -3.03 3.00 -17.96
C ALA A 69 -4.08 3.38 -19.00
N ALA A 70 -5.14 2.57 -19.18
CA ALA A 70 -6.25 2.87 -20.08
C ALA A 70 -7.01 4.14 -19.66
N ALA A 71 -7.32 4.28 -18.36
CA ALA A 71 -7.98 5.47 -17.83
C ALA A 71 -7.11 6.73 -18.02
N LEU A 72 -5.81 6.63 -17.80
CA LEU A 72 -4.86 7.72 -18.01
C LEU A 72 -4.81 8.12 -19.51
N LEU A 73 -4.78 7.16 -20.43
CA LEU A 73 -4.85 7.42 -21.87
C LEU A 73 -6.17 8.09 -22.28
N VAL A 74 -7.29 7.68 -21.67
CA VAL A 74 -8.60 8.32 -21.91
C VAL A 74 -8.58 9.77 -21.43
N VAL A 75 -8.04 10.05 -20.25
CA VAL A 75 -7.90 11.41 -19.70
C VAL A 75 -7.08 12.28 -20.63
N ILE A 76 -5.93 11.77 -21.09
CA ILE A 76 -5.07 12.49 -22.05
C ILE A 76 -5.80 12.69 -23.40
N GLY A 77 -6.50 11.66 -23.89
CA GLY A 77 -7.26 11.73 -25.13
C GLY A 77 -8.35 12.81 -25.09
N ILE A 78 -9.11 12.85 -23.99
CA ILE A 78 -10.14 13.90 -23.78
C ILE A 78 -9.50 15.29 -23.74
N THR A 79 -8.39 15.45 -23.02
CA THR A 79 -7.68 16.72 -22.94
C THR A 79 -7.17 17.14 -24.32
N PHE A 80 -6.59 16.20 -25.09
CA PHE A 80 -6.13 16.47 -26.45
C PHE A 80 -7.27 16.85 -27.42
N LEU A 81 -8.43 16.19 -27.33
CA LEU A 81 -9.59 16.51 -28.16
C LEU A 81 -10.13 17.92 -27.85
N ASN A 82 -10.18 18.29 -26.55
CA ASN A 82 -10.57 19.66 -26.17
C ASN A 82 -9.59 20.70 -26.73
N VAL A 83 -8.28 20.42 -26.63
CA VAL A 83 -7.25 21.27 -27.23
C VAL A 83 -7.39 21.40 -28.74
N ALA A 84 -7.55 20.26 -29.42
CA ALA A 84 -7.68 20.25 -30.89
C ALA A 84 -8.92 21.06 -31.36
N SER A 85 -10.03 21.01 -30.61
CA SER A 85 -11.23 21.80 -30.92
C SER A 85 -10.98 23.32 -30.80
N HIS A 86 -10.20 23.75 -29.80
CA HIS A 86 -9.80 25.15 -29.66
C HIS A 86 -8.84 25.61 -30.75
N LEU A 87 -7.93 24.74 -31.21
CA LEU A 87 -6.95 25.07 -32.25
C LEU A 87 -7.53 25.14 -33.66
N ASN A 88 -8.64 24.45 -33.92
CA ASN A 88 -9.29 24.47 -35.24
C ASN A 88 -9.80 25.85 -35.67
N GLY A 89 -9.99 26.81 -34.73
CA GLY A 89 -10.38 28.21 -35.03
C GLY A 89 -9.21 29.17 -35.27
N VAL A 90 -7.94 28.72 -35.05
CA VAL A 90 -6.75 29.58 -35.09
C VAL A 90 -6.07 29.50 -36.46
N ALA A 91 -6.13 30.61 -37.24
CA ALA A 91 -5.65 30.65 -38.62
C ALA A 91 -4.12 30.76 -38.74
N SER A 92 -3.41 31.37 -37.76
CA SER A 92 -1.98 31.65 -37.87
C SER A 92 -1.12 30.60 -37.17
N PRO A 93 0.02 30.15 -37.80
CA PRO A 93 0.93 29.15 -37.19
C PRO A 93 1.55 29.62 -35.88
N THR A 94 1.85 30.90 -35.73
CA THR A 94 2.45 31.50 -34.52
C THR A 94 1.50 31.44 -33.32
N LEU A 95 0.22 31.75 -33.55
CA LEU A 95 -0.81 31.65 -32.51
C LEU A 95 -1.10 30.20 -32.12
N ARG A 96 -0.94 29.24 -33.02
CA ARG A 96 -1.02 27.80 -32.69
C ARG A 96 0.08 27.34 -31.79
N LEU A 97 1.32 27.83 -31.99
CA LEU A 97 2.45 27.49 -31.10
C LEU A 97 2.28 28.10 -29.71
N GLN A 98 1.78 29.34 -29.62
CA GLN A 98 1.47 29.98 -28.34
C GLN A 98 0.37 29.23 -27.58
N SER A 99 -0.70 28.86 -28.23
CA SER A 99 -1.79 28.11 -27.60
C SER A 99 -1.36 26.71 -27.16
N LEU A 100 -0.42 26.04 -27.86
CA LEU A 100 0.15 24.78 -27.40
C LEU A 100 0.97 24.95 -26.11
N GLN A 101 1.67 26.06 -25.94
CA GLN A 101 2.40 26.36 -24.70
C GLN A 101 1.47 26.64 -23.51
N GLU A 102 0.31 27.25 -23.73
CA GLU A 102 -0.70 27.49 -22.70
C GLU A 102 -1.43 26.21 -22.27
N ILE A 103 -1.53 25.23 -23.15
CA ILE A 103 -2.22 23.96 -22.93
C ILE A 103 -1.40 22.95 -22.13
N ALA A 104 -0.07 22.99 -22.26
CA ALA A 104 0.81 22.05 -21.57
C ALA A 104 0.67 22.08 -20.03
N PRO A 105 0.58 23.25 -19.37
CA PRO A 105 0.31 23.33 -17.92
C PRO A 105 -1.03 22.69 -17.53
N ILE A 106 -2.10 22.96 -18.29
CA ILE A 106 -3.44 22.42 -18.03
C ILE A 106 -3.42 20.90 -18.12
N THR A 107 -2.84 20.36 -19.20
CA THR A 107 -2.74 18.91 -19.40
C THR A 107 -1.95 18.24 -18.27
N THR A 108 -0.84 18.84 -17.87
CA THR A 108 -0.01 18.34 -16.75
C THR A 108 -0.82 18.32 -15.45
N GLN A 109 -1.55 19.38 -15.15
CA GLN A 109 -2.35 19.44 -13.92
C GLN A 109 -3.49 18.40 -13.91
N VAL A 110 -4.16 18.21 -15.05
CA VAL A 110 -5.20 17.17 -15.17
C VAL A 110 -4.63 15.78 -14.88
N ILE A 111 -3.43 15.46 -15.40
CA ILE A 111 -2.77 14.19 -15.14
C ILE A 111 -2.40 14.05 -13.66
N ILE A 112 -1.84 15.09 -13.04
CA ILE A 112 -1.45 15.07 -11.63
C ILE A 112 -2.67 14.91 -10.71
N TRP A 113 -3.78 15.61 -11.00
CA TRP A 113 -5.03 15.45 -10.26
C TRP A 113 -5.60 14.03 -10.40
N PHE A 114 -5.60 13.50 -11.63
CA PHE A 114 -5.99 12.11 -11.87
C PHE A 114 -5.12 11.15 -11.07
N GLU A 115 -3.79 11.34 -11.08
CA GLU A 115 -2.83 10.52 -10.35
C GLU A 115 -3.11 10.56 -8.85
N LEU A 116 -3.28 11.74 -8.26
CA LEU A 116 -3.59 11.92 -6.84
C LEU A 116 -4.85 11.13 -6.45
N ILE A 117 -5.94 11.29 -7.20
CA ILE A 117 -7.23 10.63 -6.91
C ILE A 117 -7.12 9.12 -7.10
N ALA A 118 -6.53 8.67 -8.20
CA ALA A 118 -6.38 7.27 -8.51
C ALA A 118 -5.51 6.53 -7.48
N LEU A 119 -4.38 7.13 -7.08
CA LEU A 119 -3.48 6.55 -6.08
C LEU A 119 -4.09 6.58 -4.67
N ALA A 120 -4.84 7.64 -4.31
CA ALA A 120 -5.57 7.72 -3.06
C ALA A 120 -6.59 6.57 -2.92
N PHE A 121 -7.35 6.30 -3.99
CA PHE A 121 -8.30 5.20 -4.02
C PHE A 121 -7.61 3.84 -4.03
N ALA A 122 -6.62 3.65 -4.92
CA ALA A 122 -5.89 2.40 -5.07
C ALA A 122 -5.16 2.01 -3.77
N GLY A 123 -4.62 2.98 -3.02
CA GLY A 123 -3.94 2.74 -1.75
C GLY A 123 -4.85 2.09 -0.72
N ALA A 124 -6.07 2.58 -0.55
CA ALA A 124 -7.05 1.98 0.35
C ALA A 124 -7.47 0.57 -0.10
N VAL A 125 -7.62 0.36 -1.42
CA VAL A 125 -7.99 -0.94 -2.01
C VAL A 125 -6.87 -1.97 -1.83
N PHE A 126 -5.63 -1.60 -2.03
CA PHE A 126 -4.49 -2.53 -1.85
C PHE A 126 -4.14 -2.75 -0.39
N GLY A 127 -4.32 -1.75 0.49
CA GLY A 127 -4.04 -1.85 1.93
C GLY A 127 -5.03 -2.76 2.66
N ALA A 128 -6.30 -2.73 2.29
CA ALA A 128 -7.37 -3.43 3.00
C ALA A 128 -7.25 -4.97 3.05
N PRO A 129 -6.90 -5.69 1.98
CA PRO A 129 -6.84 -7.15 2.02
C PRO A 129 -5.66 -7.70 2.80
N THR A 130 -4.62 -6.91 3.08
CA THR A 130 -3.33 -7.36 3.60
C THR A 130 -3.40 -8.14 4.90
N ILE A 131 -4.24 -7.73 5.87
CA ILE A 131 -4.43 -8.40 7.16
C ILE A 131 -5.75 -9.15 7.19
N CYS A 132 -6.80 -8.63 6.51
CA CYS A 132 -8.09 -9.31 6.41
C CYS A 132 -7.98 -10.71 5.80
N ASP A 133 -7.19 -10.87 4.75
CA ASP A 133 -7.03 -12.16 4.06
C ASP A 133 -6.26 -13.15 4.93
N GLU A 134 -5.27 -12.72 5.71
CA GLU A 134 -4.57 -13.59 6.67
C GLU A 134 -5.47 -14.03 7.81
N LYS A 135 -6.33 -13.14 8.31
CA LYS A 135 -7.35 -13.51 9.29
C LYS A 135 -8.31 -14.58 8.76
N ARG A 136 -8.78 -14.44 7.52
CA ARG A 136 -9.66 -15.40 6.87
C ARG A 136 -8.99 -16.75 6.63
N ALA A 137 -7.71 -16.73 6.27
CA ALA A 137 -6.91 -17.93 6.05
C ALA A 137 -6.51 -18.62 7.35
N GLY A 138 -6.76 -18.02 8.53
CA GLY A 138 -6.34 -18.56 9.83
C GLY A 138 -4.83 -18.54 10.04
N THR A 139 -4.09 -17.85 9.18
CA THR A 139 -2.62 -17.80 9.22
C THR A 139 -2.07 -16.74 10.16
N LEU A 140 -2.94 -15.94 10.79
CA LEU A 140 -2.52 -14.93 11.76
C LEU A 140 -1.80 -15.56 12.96
N GLY A 141 -2.22 -16.77 13.38
CA GLY A 141 -1.56 -17.55 14.46
C GLY A 141 -0.12 -17.95 14.12
N THR A 142 0.20 -18.24 12.86
CA THR A 142 1.56 -18.57 12.44
C THR A 142 2.49 -17.34 12.46
N LEU A 143 1.94 -16.12 12.33
CA LEU A 143 2.70 -14.88 12.52
C LEU A 143 3.10 -14.68 13.98
N LEU A 144 2.31 -15.21 14.94
CA LEU A 144 2.63 -15.15 16.37
C LEU A 144 3.83 -16.03 16.75
N THR A 145 4.11 -17.10 16.00
CA THR A 145 5.28 -17.97 16.23
C THR A 145 6.58 -17.36 15.71
N THR A 146 6.51 -16.29 14.92
CA THR A 146 7.70 -15.59 14.43
C THR A 146 8.16 -14.51 15.42
N PRO A 147 9.47 -14.32 15.64
CA PRO A 147 10.00 -13.31 16.58
C PRO A 147 9.93 -11.89 16.01
N LEU A 148 8.85 -11.55 15.29
CA LEU A 148 8.66 -10.24 14.64
C LEU A 148 7.83 -9.30 15.52
N LYS A 149 8.27 -8.05 15.61
CA LYS A 149 7.51 -7.01 16.31
C LYS A 149 6.33 -6.55 15.46
N ALA A 150 5.20 -6.20 16.07
CA ALA A 150 3.97 -5.77 15.37
C ALA A 150 4.21 -4.61 14.38
N TRP A 151 5.08 -3.65 14.73
CA TRP A 151 5.42 -2.54 13.83
C TRP A 151 6.15 -2.99 12.56
N GLN A 152 6.99 -4.04 12.64
CA GLN A 152 7.70 -4.60 11.48
C GLN A 152 6.71 -5.27 10.52
N ILE A 153 5.69 -5.92 11.07
CA ILE A 153 4.62 -6.55 10.27
C ILE A 153 3.82 -5.47 9.52
N VAL A 154 3.36 -4.44 10.25
CA VAL A 154 2.58 -3.35 9.66
C VAL A 154 3.39 -2.59 8.61
N LEU A 155 4.64 -2.23 8.93
CA LEU A 155 5.53 -1.52 8.01
C LEU A 155 5.82 -2.36 6.76
N GLY A 156 6.17 -3.64 6.91
CA GLY A 156 6.46 -4.53 5.79
C GLY A 156 5.28 -4.66 4.83
N LYS A 157 4.06 -4.81 5.37
CA LYS A 157 2.83 -4.88 4.58
C LYS A 157 2.49 -3.57 3.88
N THR A 158 2.63 -2.45 4.59
CA THR A 158 2.42 -1.11 4.01
C THR A 158 3.39 -0.86 2.86
N LEU A 159 4.68 -1.14 3.04
CA LEU A 159 5.69 -0.97 2.00
C LEU A 159 5.42 -1.88 0.80
N ALA A 160 4.96 -3.11 1.01
CA ALA A 160 4.61 -4.01 -0.09
C ALA A 160 3.44 -3.46 -0.94
N CYS A 161 2.43 -2.86 -0.29
CA CYS A 161 1.34 -2.14 -0.98
C CYS A 161 1.86 -0.89 -1.70
N PHE A 162 2.69 -0.10 -1.04
CA PHE A 162 3.23 1.13 -1.60
C PHE A 162 4.07 0.89 -2.86
N VAL A 163 4.85 -0.19 -2.92
CA VAL A 163 5.58 -0.58 -4.14
C VAL A 163 4.63 -0.79 -5.34
N GLN A 164 3.42 -1.33 -5.11
CA GLN A 164 2.44 -1.47 -6.19
C GLN A 164 1.97 -0.11 -6.72
N LEU A 165 1.82 0.89 -5.84
CA LEU A 165 1.44 2.26 -6.22
C LEU A 165 2.61 2.99 -6.90
N LEU A 166 3.85 2.78 -6.45
CA LEU A 166 5.03 3.29 -7.16
C LEU A 166 5.09 2.82 -8.62
N ILE A 167 4.69 1.59 -8.89
CA ILE A 167 4.63 1.10 -10.27
C ILE A 167 3.55 1.84 -11.08
N LEU A 168 2.40 2.21 -10.47
CA LEU A 168 1.38 3.01 -11.14
C LEU A 168 1.91 4.43 -11.45
N THR A 169 2.56 5.07 -10.50
CA THR A 169 3.23 6.37 -10.71
C THR A 169 4.30 6.28 -11.81
N LEU A 170 5.05 5.18 -11.87
CA LEU A 170 6.06 4.98 -12.92
C LEU A 170 5.43 4.85 -14.32
N ILE A 171 4.19 4.41 -14.43
CA ILE A 171 3.45 4.39 -15.72
C ILE A 171 3.09 5.83 -16.15
N ALA A 172 2.76 6.72 -15.21
CA ALA A 172 2.44 8.12 -15.53
C ALA A 172 3.68 8.96 -15.81
N ALA A 173 4.83 8.64 -15.20
CA ALA A 173 6.06 9.41 -15.28
C ALA A 173 6.55 9.72 -16.72
N PRO A 174 6.62 8.76 -17.67
CA PRO A 174 7.07 9.06 -19.03
C PRO A 174 6.13 10.04 -19.76
N LEU A 175 4.85 10.03 -19.46
CA LEU A 175 3.87 10.95 -20.04
C LEU A 175 4.08 12.38 -19.52
N LEU A 176 4.28 12.54 -18.22
CA LEU A 176 4.60 13.84 -17.61
C LEU A 176 5.93 14.39 -18.14
N LEU A 177 6.94 13.53 -18.32
CA LEU A 177 8.22 13.92 -18.90
C LEU A 177 8.08 14.32 -20.38
N ALA A 178 7.26 13.59 -21.16
CA ALA A 178 7.01 13.93 -22.57
C ALA A 178 6.36 15.31 -22.70
N ILE A 179 5.32 15.63 -21.91
CA ILE A 179 4.67 16.93 -21.93
C ILE A 179 5.66 18.04 -21.58
N ARG A 180 6.55 17.81 -20.62
CA ARG A 180 7.57 18.77 -20.24
C ARG A 180 8.56 19.09 -21.37
N ILE A 181 8.92 18.12 -22.21
CA ILE A 181 9.81 18.32 -23.37
C ILE A 181 9.20 19.30 -24.38
N PHE A 182 7.86 19.29 -24.54
CA PHE A 182 7.15 20.24 -25.41
C PHE A 182 7.16 21.67 -24.87
N GLY A 183 7.56 21.90 -23.63
CA GLY A 183 7.70 23.25 -23.03
C GLY A 183 6.46 23.67 -22.23
N GLY A 184 6.61 24.79 -21.50
CA GLY A 184 5.50 25.42 -20.76
C GLY A 184 5.33 24.92 -19.31
N VAL A 185 5.97 23.82 -18.89
CA VAL A 185 5.83 23.29 -17.53
C VAL A 185 7.17 23.26 -16.79
N SER A 186 7.22 23.87 -15.60
CA SER A 186 8.38 23.83 -14.75
C SER A 186 8.60 22.43 -14.15
N ALA A 187 9.86 22.03 -13.95
CA ALA A 187 10.19 20.79 -13.25
C ALA A 187 9.57 20.72 -11.85
N GLU A 188 9.50 21.87 -11.21
CA GLU A 188 8.99 22.02 -9.86
C GLU A 188 7.53 21.58 -9.74
N VAL A 189 6.68 21.95 -10.69
CA VAL A 189 5.26 21.54 -10.72
C VAL A 189 5.11 20.02 -10.81
N VAL A 190 5.91 19.37 -11.67
CA VAL A 190 5.88 17.91 -11.82
C VAL A 190 6.36 17.22 -10.54
N ILE A 191 7.47 17.68 -9.96
CA ILE A 191 8.03 17.14 -8.72
C ILE A 191 7.05 17.34 -7.55
N ALA A 192 6.48 18.54 -7.42
CA ALA A 192 5.50 18.85 -6.39
C ALA A 192 4.26 17.95 -6.50
N GLY A 193 3.68 17.87 -7.70
CA GLY A 193 2.50 17.05 -7.94
C GLY A 193 2.72 15.56 -7.66
N THR A 194 3.80 14.98 -8.20
CA THR A 194 4.12 13.56 -7.98
C THR A 194 4.48 13.25 -6.52
N SER A 195 5.17 14.18 -5.82
CA SER A 195 5.49 14.00 -4.39
C SER A 195 4.24 14.03 -3.51
N LEU A 196 3.30 14.96 -3.78
CA LEU A 196 2.00 15.03 -3.09
C LEU A 196 1.15 13.77 -3.35
N ALA A 197 1.11 13.29 -4.59
CA ALA A 197 0.39 12.08 -4.96
C ALA A 197 0.97 10.84 -4.27
N LEU A 198 2.29 10.68 -4.24
CA LEU A 198 2.97 9.57 -3.56
C LEU A 198 2.80 9.61 -2.04
N ALA A 199 2.88 10.79 -1.42
CA ALA A 199 2.64 10.94 0.02
C ALA A 199 1.20 10.56 0.38
N THR A 200 0.22 11.00 -0.41
CA THR A 200 -1.20 10.63 -0.26
C THR A 200 -1.41 9.13 -0.47
N ALA A 201 -0.75 8.53 -1.45
CA ALA A 201 -0.78 7.10 -1.72
C ALA A 201 -0.28 6.28 -0.52
N LEU A 202 0.84 6.70 0.08
CA LEU A 202 1.40 6.04 1.27
C LEU A 202 0.42 6.14 2.45
N LEU A 203 -0.13 7.33 2.71
CA LEU A 203 -1.12 7.53 3.77
C LEU A 203 -2.36 6.66 3.54
N SER A 204 -2.86 6.59 2.31
CA SER A 204 -4.01 5.77 1.93
C SER A 204 -3.75 4.27 2.17
N CYS A 205 -2.55 3.76 1.82
CA CYS A 205 -2.15 2.39 2.14
C CYS A 205 -2.20 2.12 3.65
N ILE A 206 -1.63 3.03 4.45
CA ILE A 206 -1.58 2.86 5.91
C ILE A 206 -2.99 2.90 6.51
N CYS A 207 -3.87 3.79 6.03
CA CYS A 207 -5.28 3.83 6.44
C CYS A 207 -6.00 2.52 6.10
N GLY A 208 -5.79 1.97 4.90
CA GLY A 208 -6.32 0.66 4.50
C GLY A 208 -5.85 -0.47 5.41
N VAL A 209 -4.54 -0.53 5.70
CA VAL A 209 -3.96 -1.52 6.63
C VAL A 209 -4.50 -1.33 8.05
N PHE A 210 -4.64 -0.11 8.54
CA PHE A 210 -5.18 0.20 9.86
C PHE A 210 -6.60 -0.38 10.06
N TYR A 211 -7.49 -0.18 9.10
CA TYR A 211 -8.84 -0.74 9.17
C TYR A 211 -8.88 -2.25 8.91
N SER A 212 -7.95 -2.78 8.11
CA SER A 212 -7.79 -4.21 7.87
C SER A 212 -7.59 -5.02 9.16
N ILE A 213 -6.93 -4.44 10.16
CA ILE A 213 -6.70 -5.09 11.47
C ILE A 213 -8.01 -5.43 12.18
N GLY A 214 -9.03 -4.57 12.12
CA GLY A 214 -10.30 -4.75 12.81
C GLY A 214 -11.42 -5.34 11.95
N ALA A 215 -11.31 -5.28 10.65
CA ALA A 215 -12.38 -5.64 9.72
C ALA A 215 -12.51 -7.16 9.55
N LYS A 216 -13.75 -7.60 9.28
CA LYS A 216 -14.07 -8.99 8.92
C LYS A 216 -14.00 -9.23 7.41
N ARG A 217 -14.18 -8.17 6.60
CA ARG A 217 -14.22 -8.23 5.12
C ARG A 217 -13.38 -7.10 4.54
N SER A 218 -12.60 -7.40 3.50
CA SER A 218 -11.73 -6.42 2.82
C SER A 218 -12.46 -5.22 2.22
N PRO A 219 -13.67 -5.32 1.59
CA PRO A 219 -14.36 -4.15 1.06
C PRO A 219 -14.71 -3.11 2.14
N GLY A 220 -15.17 -3.57 3.32
CA GLY A 220 -15.45 -2.66 4.44
C GLY A 220 -14.20 -1.97 4.97
N ALA A 221 -13.05 -2.65 4.96
CA ALA A 221 -11.77 -2.05 5.33
C ALA A 221 -11.32 -0.99 4.31
N SER A 222 -11.50 -1.26 3.00
CA SER A 222 -11.16 -0.30 1.94
C SER A 222 -11.96 0.99 2.07
N THR A 223 -13.30 0.87 2.20
CA THR A 223 -14.18 2.04 2.33
C THR A 223 -13.87 2.84 3.58
N SER A 224 -13.70 2.19 4.74
CA SER A 224 -13.34 2.86 5.99
C SER A 224 -11.95 3.51 5.92
N GLY A 225 -10.98 2.84 5.28
CA GLY A 225 -9.64 3.39 5.06
C GLY A 225 -9.67 4.64 4.17
N PHE A 226 -10.46 4.60 3.10
CA PHE A 226 -10.63 5.75 2.22
C PHE A 226 -11.36 6.92 2.92
N VAL A 227 -12.42 6.65 3.68
CA VAL A 227 -13.12 7.67 4.48
C VAL A 227 -12.17 8.31 5.49
N MET A 228 -11.34 7.52 6.17
CA MET A 228 -10.33 8.06 7.08
C MET A 228 -9.30 8.95 6.36
N LEU A 229 -8.85 8.55 5.18
CA LEU A 229 -7.96 9.39 4.36
C LEU A 229 -8.62 10.73 4.04
N VAL A 230 -9.87 10.69 3.53
CA VAL A 230 -10.64 11.90 3.21
C VAL A 230 -10.86 12.76 4.44
N ALA A 231 -11.12 12.16 5.61
CA ALA A 231 -11.24 12.89 6.85
C ALA A 231 -9.93 13.61 7.25
N ILE A 232 -8.79 12.91 7.19
CA ILE A 232 -7.48 13.49 7.55
C ILE A 232 -7.12 14.64 6.60
N GLN A 233 -7.38 14.49 5.30
CA GLN A 233 -7.03 15.48 4.29
C GLN A 233 -8.08 16.57 4.10
N GLY A 234 -9.34 16.28 4.41
CA GLY A 234 -10.49 17.15 4.15
C GLY A 234 -10.97 17.97 5.36
N ILE A 235 -10.66 17.53 6.59
CA ILE A 235 -11.16 18.24 7.81
C ILE A 235 -10.65 19.68 7.85
N VAL A 236 -9.37 19.90 7.57
CA VAL A 236 -8.79 21.25 7.63
C VAL A 236 -9.37 22.17 6.56
N PRO A 237 -9.39 21.82 5.25
CA PRO A 237 -10.01 22.68 4.25
C PRO A 237 -11.52 22.84 4.46
N LEU A 238 -12.22 21.83 4.96
CA LEU A 238 -13.64 21.93 5.27
C LEU A 238 -13.91 22.89 6.45
N ALA A 239 -13.14 22.76 7.53
CA ALA A 239 -13.25 23.65 8.67
C ALA A 239 -12.98 25.10 8.27
N ALA A 240 -12.01 25.30 7.43
CA ALA A 240 -11.63 26.58 6.92
C ALA A 240 -12.73 27.19 6.02
N PHE A 241 -13.28 26.41 5.09
CA PHE A 241 -14.40 26.83 4.25
C PHE A 241 -15.65 27.22 5.08
N LEU A 242 -15.96 26.44 6.12
CA LEU A 242 -17.09 26.74 7.01
C LEU A 242 -16.87 28.00 7.85
N THR A 243 -15.64 28.29 8.29
CA THR A 243 -15.33 29.52 9.03
C THR A 243 -15.39 30.76 8.15
N GLU A 244 -14.98 30.63 6.87
CA GLU A 244 -15.06 31.70 5.88
C GLU A 244 -16.52 32.07 5.55
N ILE A 245 -17.38 31.08 5.30
CA ILE A 245 -18.82 31.30 5.04
C ILE A 245 -19.52 31.98 6.23
N ARG A 246 -19.14 31.61 7.46
CA ARG A 246 -19.76 32.19 8.67
C ARG A 246 -19.16 33.53 9.07
N GLY A 247 -18.11 34.01 8.42
CA GLY A 247 -17.46 35.28 8.74
C GLY A 247 -16.77 35.29 10.12
N TRP A 248 -16.58 34.13 10.73
CA TRP A 248 -16.05 34.06 12.11
C TRP A 248 -14.55 34.27 12.18
N TYR A 249 -13.78 33.70 11.25
CA TYR A 249 -12.33 33.89 11.14
C TYR A 249 -11.91 33.59 9.70
N GLN A 250 -11.13 34.49 9.11
CA GLN A 250 -10.38 34.18 7.89
C GLN A 250 -9.14 33.43 8.31
N LEU A 251 -9.16 32.08 8.21
CA LEU A 251 -7.94 31.31 8.41
C LEU A 251 -6.94 31.72 7.32
N PRO A 252 -5.69 31.98 7.68
CA PRO A 252 -4.69 32.35 6.70
C PRO A 252 -4.53 31.25 5.67
N GLN A 253 -4.46 31.62 4.38
CA GLN A 253 -4.44 30.70 3.25
C GLN A 253 -3.35 29.63 3.35
N TRP A 254 -2.21 29.90 4.02
CA TRP A 254 -1.16 28.93 4.24
C TRP A 254 -1.62 27.70 5.05
N VAL A 255 -2.64 27.81 5.91
CA VAL A 255 -3.18 26.67 6.67
C VAL A 255 -3.77 25.63 5.74
N TYR A 256 -4.53 26.05 4.71
CA TYR A 256 -5.13 25.13 3.73
C TYR A 256 -4.07 24.39 2.94
N VAL A 257 -3.01 25.10 2.57
CA VAL A 257 -1.92 24.58 1.77
C VAL A 257 -1.05 23.62 2.54
N CYS A 258 -0.72 23.94 3.79
CA CYS A 258 0.19 23.11 4.61
C CYS A 258 -0.45 21.82 5.12
N PHE A 259 -1.74 21.84 5.45
CA PHE A 259 -2.41 20.72 6.12
C PHE A 259 -3.29 19.87 5.18
N SER A 260 -3.26 20.12 3.87
CA SER A 260 -4.05 19.37 2.90
C SER A 260 -3.30 19.18 1.59
N THR A 261 -3.09 17.93 1.17
CA THR A 261 -2.45 17.65 -0.13
C THR A 261 -3.29 18.13 -1.32
N PRO A 262 -4.64 17.99 -1.34
CA PRO A 262 -5.46 18.60 -2.38
C PRO A 262 -5.37 20.14 -2.38
N GLY A 263 -5.29 20.76 -1.20
CA GLY A 263 -5.12 22.21 -1.09
C GLY A 263 -3.78 22.70 -1.63
N ALA A 264 -2.69 22.01 -1.30
CA ALA A 264 -1.37 22.30 -1.86
C ALA A 264 -1.35 22.13 -3.40
N LEU A 265 -1.97 21.07 -3.89
CA LEU A 265 -2.06 20.83 -5.34
C LEU A 265 -2.92 21.90 -6.05
N LEU A 266 -3.98 22.38 -5.40
CA LEU A 266 -4.81 23.44 -5.95
C LEU A 266 -4.01 24.74 -6.11
N VAL A 267 -3.21 25.12 -5.13
CA VAL A 267 -2.34 26.31 -5.22
C VAL A 267 -1.30 26.17 -6.33
N THR A 268 -0.62 25.02 -6.42
CA THR A 268 0.32 24.76 -7.53
C THR A 268 -0.38 24.79 -8.90
N THR A 269 -1.65 24.39 -8.97
CA THR A 269 -2.47 24.46 -10.19
C THR A 269 -2.74 25.91 -10.57
N ILE A 270 -3.16 26.74 -9.62
CA ILE A 270 -3.47 28.16 -9.83
C ILE A 270 -2.22 28.91 -10.31
N GLU A 271 -1.07 28.67 -9.69
CA GLU A 271 0.20 29.30 -10.08
C GLU A 271 0.69 28.82 -11.45
N SER A 272 0.52 27.55 -11.79
CA SER A 272 0.90 27.03 -13.11
C SER A 272 0.05 27.60 -14.25
N MET A 273 -1.15 28.10 -13.92
CA MET A 273 -2.04 28.82 -14.87
C MET A 273 -1.74 30.33 -14.95
N GLY A 274 -0.66 30.81 -14.30
CA GLY A 274 -0.24 32.21 -14.36
C GLY A 274 -1.00 33.14 -13.42
N ALA A 275 -1.86 32.65 -12.54
CA ALA A 275 -2.51 33.46 -11.53
C ALA A 275 -1.52 33.70 -10.38
N ALA A 276 -1.29 34.97 -10.01
CA ALA A 276 -0.44 35.31 -8.88
C ALA A 276 -1.07 34.82 -7.58
N SER A 277 -0.43 33.86 -6.93
CA SER A 277 -0.75 33.54 -5.55
C SER A 277 0.20 34.28 -4.62
N ASN A 278 -0.35 34.88 -3.55
CA ASN A 278 0.45 35.53 -2.51
C ASN A 278 1.19 34.52 -1.63
N LEU A 279 1.10 33.22 -1.95
CA LEU A 279 1.70 32.11 -1.24
C LEU A 279 2.92 31.61 -1.98
N ASN A 280 3.99 31.39 -1.23
CA ASN A 280 5.17 30.73 -1.78
C ASN A 280 4.84 29.24 -1.98
N SER A 281 4.49 28.85 -3.21
CA SER A 281 4.09 27.48 -3.57
C SER A 281 5.10 26.43 -3.14
N ARG A 282 6.40 26.76 -3.22
CA ARG A 282 7.51 25.88 -2.79
C ARG A 282 7.38 25.46 -1.34
N LEU A 283 7.17 26.41 -0.43
CA LEU A 283 6.98 26.11 0.99
C LEU A 283 5.67 25.34 1.20
N GLY A 284 4.63 25.66 0.45
CA GLY A 284 3.31 25.03 0.55
C GLY A 284 3.33 23.54 0.28
N TRP A 285 3.85 23.09 -0.88
CA TRP A 285 3.85 21.66 -1.21
C TRP A 285 4.85 20.86 -0.37
N ILE A 286 6.01 21.44 0.01
CA ILE A 286 6.97 20.80 0.92
C ILE A 286 6.35 20.60 2.30
N ALA A 287 5.71 21.64 2.86
CA ALA A 287 5.05 21.56 4.15
C ALA A 287 3.89 20.55 4.15
N SER A 288 3.07 20.53 3.10
CA SER A 288 1.97 19.57 2.94
C SER A 288 2.48 18.13 2.82
N THR A 289 3.54 17.90 2.05
CA THR A 289 4.18 16.59 1.97
C THR A 289 4.73 16.16 3.33
N GLY A 290 5.39 17.08 4.05
CA GLY A 290 5.91 16.84 5.40
C GLY A 290 4.79 16.50 6.40
N TYR A 291 3.69 17.25 6.38
CA TYR A 291 2.51 16.97 7.19
C TYR A 291 1.93 15.59 6.90
N THR A 292 1.76 15.25 5.63
CA THR A 292 1.22 13.95 5.22
C THR A 292 2.12 12.80 5.66
N LEU A 293 3.43 12.95 5.55
CA LEU A 293 4.39 11.96 6.06
C LEU A 293 4.36 11.85 7.59
N ALA A 294 4.20 12.96 8.32
CA ALA A 294 4.00 12.92 9.76
C ALA A 294 2.72 12.16 10.14
N MET A 295 1.62 12.39 9.41
CA MET A 295 0.38 11.63 9.59
C MET A 295 0.56 10.15 9.26
N CYS A 296 1.36 9.79 8.26
CA CYS A 296 1.74 8.40 7.98
C CYS A 296 2.38 7.73 9.20
N VAL A 297 3.32 8.41 9.86
CA VAL A 297 3.98 7.89 11.07
C VAL A 297 2.98 7.72 12.22
N ILE A 298 2.12 8.70 12.46
CA ILE A 298 1.10 8.66 13.52
C ILE A 298 0.15 7.48 13.30
N VAL A 299 -0.41 7.34 12.10
CA VAL A 299 -1.35 6.25 11.77
C VAL A 299 -0.66 4.89 11.80
N LEU A 300 0.61 4.80 11.37
CA LEU A 300 1.41 3.56 11.44
C LEU A 300 1.66 3.12 12.88
N VAL A 301 1.97 4.06 13.78
CA VAL A 301 2.11 3.79 15.22
C VAL A 301 0.77 3.32 15.80
N ALA A 302 -0.33 4.01 15.49
CA ALA A 302 -1.67 3.60 15.91
C ALA A 302 -2.05 2.20 15.38
N ALA A 303 -1.74 1.89 14.12
CA ALA A 303 -1.93 0.56 13.53
C ALA A 303 -1.11 -0.52 14.26
N SER A 304 0.14 -0.22 14.62
CA SER A 304 1.01 -1.15 15.34
C SER A 304 0.52 -1.44 16.76
N ILE A 305 0.01 -0.42 17.46
CA ILE A 305 -0.60 -0.58 18.80
C ILE A 305 -1.88 -1.41 18.70
N ARG A 306 -2.74 -1.11 17.73
CA ARG A 306 -3.98 -1.85 17.49
C ARG A 306 -3.72 -3.31 17.16
N LEU A 307 -2.71 -3.59 16.32
CA LEU A 307 -2.33 -4.96 15.99
C LEU A 307 -1.83 -5.73 17.22
N ARG A 308 -1.02 -5.11 18.09
CA ARG A 308 -0.59 -5.72 19.36
C ARG A 308 -1.77 -6.12 20.23
N GLY A 309 -2.79 -5.25 20.34
CA GLY A 309 -4.00 -5.55 21.12
C GLY A 309 -4.81 -6.71 20.56
N VAL A 310 -4.87 -6.86 19.23
CA VAL A 310 -5.55 -8.00 18.57
C VAL A 310 -4.75 -9.29 18.79
N LEU A 311 -3.43 -9.25 18.60
CA LEU A 311 -2.55 -10.40 18.79
C LEU A 311 -2.56 -10.88 20.25
N ALA A 312 -2.59 -9.99 21.25
CA ALA A 312 -2.69 -10.35 22.67
C ALA A 312 -4.00 -11.12 22.95
N ARG A 313 -5.13 -10.64 22.44
CA ARG A 313 -6.45 -11.30 22.61
C ARG A 313 -6.50 -12.68 21.93
N GLU A 314 -5.89 -12.84 20.77
CA GLU A 314 -5.82 -14.14 20.07
C GLU A 314 -4.86 -15.10 20.77
N GLY A 315 -3.77 -14.61 21.38
CA GLY A 315 -2.86 -15.40 22.19
C GLY A 315 -3.50 -15.94 23.49
N GLU A 316 -4.33 -15.16 24.13
CA GLU A 316 -5.11 -15.57 25.32
C GLU A 316 -6.27 -16.51 24.98
N GLY A 317 -6.88 -16.34 23.78
CA GLY A 317 -7.98 -17.21 23.28
C GLY A 317 -7.51 -18.53 22.66
N GLY A 318 -6.23 -18.72 22.44
CA GLY A 318 -5.66 -19.90 21.76
C GLY A 318 -5.69 -21.21 22.55
N SER A 319 -6.29 -21.26 23.76
CA SER A 319 -6.60 -22.48 24.50
C SER A 319 -7.96 -23.10 24.16
N VAL A 320 -8.68 -22.55 23.19
CA VAL A 320 -9.92 -23.20 22.72
C VAL A 320 -9.52 -24.35 21.79
N ILE A 321 -9.44 -25.53 22.39
CA ILE A 321 -9.53 -26.83 21.73
C ILE A 321 -10.51 -26.73 20.56
N PRO A 322 -10.15 -27.18 19.35
CA PRO A 322 -11.07 -27.17 18.22
C PRO A 322 -12.35 -27.88 18.68
N LYS A 323 -13.46 -27.16 18.72
CA LYS A 323 -14.77 -27.75 19.01
C LYS A 323 -14.93 -28.90 18.03
N ALA A 324 -14.86 -30.12 18.55
CA ALA A 324 -15.00 -31.32 17.77
C ALA A 324 -16.14 -31.14 16.78
N ALA A 325 -15.90 -31.47 15.53
CA ALA A 325 -16.93 -31.44 14.48
C ALA A 325 -18.21 -32.13 15.00
N PRO A 326 -19.38 -31.58 14.74
CA PRO A 326 -20.61 -32.18 15.22
C PRO A 326 -20.70 -33.62 14.72
N LYS A 327 -20.56 -34.57 15.65
CA LYS A 327 -20.92 -35.99 15.44
C LYS A 327 -22.39 -36.01 15.10
N GLY A 328 -22.75 -36.21 13.83
CA GLY A 328 -24.12 -36.31 13.47
C GLY A 328 -24.45 -36.20 11.97
N ARG A 329 -23.58 -36.72 11.12
CA ARG A 329 -24.10 -37.12 9.80
C ARG A 329 -24.18 -38.63 9.82
N LYS A 330 -25.39 -39.14 10.18
CA LYS A 330 -25.75 -40.55 10.01
C LYS A 330 -25.37 -40.94 8.58
N ALA A 331 -24.51 -41.94 8.47
CA ALA A 331 -24.20 -42.57 7.19
C ALA A 331 -25.53 -43.04 6.59
N SER A 332 -25.84 -42.55 5.41
CA SER A 332 -26.88 -43.07 4.57
C SER A 332 -26.55 -44.55 4.27
N PRO A 333 -27.48 -45.50 4.41
CA PRO A 333 -27.17 -46.88 4.11
C PRO A 333 -26.77 -47.04 2.65
N ALA A 334 -25.66 -47.76 2.46
CA ALA A 334 -25.11 -48.09 1.15
C ALA A 334 -26.18 -48.74 0.29
N ALA A 335 -26.38 -48.23 -0.92
CA ALA A 335 -27.18 -48.85 -1.94
C ALA A 335 -26.60 -50.24 -2.28
N PRO A 336 -27.44 -51.25 -2.53
CA PRO A 336 -26.97 -52.61 -2.83
C PRO A 336 -26.19 -52.62 -4.15
N THR A 337 -25.00 -53.19 -4.11
CA THR A 337 -24.15 -53.45 -5.26
C THR A 337 -24.86 -54.32 -6.29
N ALA A 338 -25.04 -53.82 -7.50
CA ALA A 338 -25.52 -54.60 -8.65
C ALA A 338 -24.52 -55.71 -9.00
N PRO A 339 -24.97 -56.90 -9.38
CA PRO A 339 -24.12 -58.03 -9.76
C PRO A 339 -23.36 -57.74 -11.07
N ALA A 340 -22.09 -58.18 -11.12
CA ALA A 340 -21.24 -58.07 -12.28
C ALA A 340 -21.79 -58.84 -13.48
N PRO A 341 -21.65 -58.32 -14.71
CA PRO A 341 -22.06 -59.08 -15.90
C PRO A 341 -21.11 -60.24 -16.15
N ALA A 342 -21.65 -61.44 -16.30
CA ALA A 342 -20.96 -62.62 -16.75
C ALA A 342 -20.61 -62.47 -18.25
N TYR A 343 -19.32 -62.55 -18.57
CA TYR A 343 -18.89 -62.73 -19.94
C TYR A 343 -18.97 -64.23 -20.28
N ALA A 344 -19.76 -64.54 -21.28
CA ALA A 344 -19.69 -65.76 -22.06
C ALA A 344 -18.91 -65.48 -23.37
#